data_4b0d8e99f87757521b984c3d7c548d76
#
_entry.id   4b0d8e99f87757521b984c3d7c548d76
#
_cell.length_a   1.000
_cell.length_b   1.000
_cell.length_c   1.000
_cell.angle_alpha   90.00
_cell.angle_beta   90.00
_cell.angle_gamma   90.00
#
_symmetry.space_group_name_H-M   'P 1'
#
loop_
_entity.id
_entity.type
_entity.pdbx_description
1 polymer ?
#
loop_
_entity_poly.entity_id
_entity_poly.type
_entity_poly.pdbx_seq_one_letter_code
_entity_poly.pdbx_strand_id
1 'polypeptide(L)'
;MRTLFFIILFMPFISLAQKIDKVKVFLDCSWRCDADFFQREMTYIDFYKDPKTANLHVIVNGERSSNGGEIVTFRFIGINEFEGVDNTLTVDILPNTSDDSERKFYLDILKKGVYAYIIRTSDKDNV
;
A
#
# COMPACT_ATOMS: atom_id res chain seq x y z
N MET A 1 -7.49 51.54 -44.68
CA MET A 1 -7.22 50.08 -44.57
C MET A 1 -6.79 49.78 -43.16
N ARG A 2 -7.69 49.21 -42.38
CA ARG A 2 -7.35 48.75 -41.02
C ARG A 2 -7.06 47.27 -41.08
N THR A 3 -5.82 46.92 -40.90
CA THR A 3 -5.40 45.53 -40.69
C THR A 3 -5.73 45.12 -39.25
N LEU A 4 -6.75 44.31 -39.11
CA LEU A 4 -7.08 43.68 -37.84
C LEU A 4 -6.06 42.54 -37.61
N PHE A 5 -5.12 42.78 -36.70
CA PHE A 5 -4.25 41.75 -36.18
C PHE A 5 -5.06 40.91 -35.16
N PHE A 6 -5.50 39.73 -35.60
CA PHE A 6 -6.00 38.72 -34.69
C PHE A 6 -4.81 38.09 -33.97
N ILE A 7 -4.53 38.56 -32.78
CA ILE A 7 -3.61 37.85 -31.88
C ILE A 7 -4.37 36.65 -31.35
N ILE A 8 -4.16 35.48 -31.97
CA ILE A 8 -4.58 34.21 -31.44
C ILE A 8 -3.69 33.94 -30.22
N LEU A 9 -4.24 34.20 -29.04
CA LEU A 9 -3.60 33.83 -27.77
C LEU A 9 -3.60 32.30 -27.67
N PHE A 10 -2.50 31.69 -28.08
CA PHE A 10 -2.26 30.28 -27.84
C PHE A 10 -2.00 30.12 -26.35
N MET A 11 -3.05 29.81 -25.58
CA MET A 11 -2.89 29.35 -24.19
C MET A 11 -2.32 27.94 -24.23
N PRO A 12 -1.11 27.69 -23.70
CA PRO A 12 -0.66 26.34 -23.51
C PRO A 12 -1.59 25.71 -22.45
N PHE A 13 -2.37 24.72 -22.86
CA PHE A 13 -3.00 23.82 -21.94
C PHE A 13 -1.90 23.07 -21.20
N ILE A 14 -1.50 23.56 -20.04
CA ILE A 14 -0.70 22.78 -19.11
C ILE A 14 -1.66 21.76 -18.54
N SER A 15 -1.74 20.58 -19.17
CA SER A 15 -2.35 19.42 -18.52
C SER A 15 -1.45 19.04 -17.35
N LEU A 16 -1.81 19.49 -16.16
CA LEU A 16 -1.31 18.95 -14.91
C LEU A 16 -1.73 17.49 -14.89
N ALA A 17 -0.84 16.60 -15.34
CA ALA A 17 -0.98 15.19 -15.08
C ALA A 17 -0.97 15.05 -13.55
N GLN A 18 -2.14 14.80 -12.95
CA GLN A 18 -2.26 14.47 -11.54
C GLN A 18 -1.49 13.18 -11.33
N LYS A 19 -0.31 13.30 -10.74
CA LYS A 19 0.47 12.17 -10.29
C LYS A 19 -0.28 11.57 -9.12
N ILE A 20 -0.99 10.47 -9.36
CA ILE A 20 -1.57 9.69 -8.28
C ILE A 20 -0.39 9.12 -7.50
N ASP A 21 -0.13 9.71 -6.33
CA ASP A 21 0.92 9.21 -5.44
C ASP A 21 0.47 7.86 -4.88
N LYS A 22 1.15 6.79 -5.34
CA LYS A 22 0.94 5.46 -4.79
C LYS A 22 1.38 5.43 -3.34
N VAL A 23 0.71 4.60 -2.53
CA VAL A 23 1.17 4.31 -1.17
C VAL A 23 2.53 3.64 -1.24
N LYS A 24 3.47 4.15 -0.46
CA LYS A 24 4.86 3.69 -0.39
C LYS A 24 5.00 2.80 0.84
N VAL A 25 5.13 1.51 0.61
CA VAL A 25 5.11 0.50 1.67
C VAL A 25 6.51 -0.01 1.94
N PHE A 26 6.94 0.06 3.19
CA PHE A 26 8.07 -0.71 3.70
C PHE A 26 7.54 -1.95 4.40
N LEU A 27 7.87 -3.12 3.86
CA LEU A 27 7.44 -4.40 4.42
C LEU A 27 8.55 -4.99 5.29
N ASP A 28 8.33 -5.05 6.58
CA ASP A 28 9.18 -5.73 7.56
C ASP A 28 8.52 -7.05 7.96
N CYS A 29 9.00 -8.14 7.39
CA CYS A 29 8.44 -9.45 7.62
C CYS A 29 9.44 -10.36 8.29
N SER A 30 9.18 -10.68 9.54
CA SER A 30 9.92 -11.67 10.32
C SER A 30 9.33 -13.07 10.25
N TRP A 31 8.25 -13.27 9.47
CA TRP A 31 7.49 -14.52 9.43
C TRP A 31 7.02 -14.86 8.02
N ARG A 32 7.63 -15.84 7.39
CA ARG A 32 7.19 -16.54 6.17
C ARG A 32 6.47 -15.70 5.08
N CYS A 33 6.92 -14.48 4.83
CA CYS A 33 6.39 -13.68 3.74
C CYS A 33 7.01 -14.05 2.40
N ASP A 34 6.18 -14.10 1.36
CA ASP A 34 6.62 -14.13 -0.02
C ASP A 34 6.53 -12.70 -0.60
N ALA A 35 7.58 -11.91 -0.39
CA ALA A 35 7.61 -10.52 -0.82
C ALA A 35 7.50 -10.37 -2.34
N ASP A 36 8.10 -11.26 -3.11
CA ASP A 36 8.03 -11.24 -4.57
C ASP A 36 6.59 -11.48 -5.05
N PHE A 37 5.87 -12.39 -4.40
CA PHE A 37 4.47 -12.64 -4.69
C PHE A 37 3.61 -11.41 -4.41
N PHE A 38 3.80 -10.75 -3.27
CA PHE A 38 3.06 -9.54 -2.94
C PHE A 38 3.33 -8.41 -3.93
N GLN A 39 4.59 -8.24 -4.37
CA GLN A 39 4.95 -7.22 -5.35
C GLN A 39 4.31 -7.48 -6.72
N ARG A 40 4.22 -8.72 -7.15
CA ARG A 40 3.55 -9.09 -8.41
C ARG A 40 2.04 -8.85 -8.37
N GLU A 41 1.41 -9.12 -7.22
CA GLU A 41 -0.04 -9.05 -7.07
C GLU A 41 -0.54 -7.64 -6.71
N MET A 42 0.32 -6.79 -6.15
CA MET A 42 -0.04 -5.45 -5.67
C MET A 42 0.71 -4.37 -6.45
N THR A 43 0.42 -4.26 -7.74
CA THR A 43 1.08 -3.30 -8.65
C THR A 43 0.65 -1.85 -8.42
N TYR A 44 -0.40 -1.63 -7.65
CA TYR A 44 -0.98 -0.31 -7.34
C TYR A 44 -0.36 0.36 -6.10
N ILE A 45 0.62 -0.28 -5.46
CA ILE A 45 1.45 0.30 -4.40
C ILE A 45 2.93 0.21 -4.78
N ASP A 46 3.76 1.04 -4.15
CA ASP A 46 5.20 0.99 -4.32
C ASP A 46 5.84 0.35 -3.07
N PHE A 47 6.61 -0.71 -3.28
CA PHE A 47 7.39 -1.32 -2.20
C PHE A 47 8.75 -0.64 -2.10
N TYR A 48 9.07 -0.10 -0.93
CA TYR A 48 10.30 0.61 -0.65
C TYR A 48 11.22 -0.23 0.24
N LYS A 49 12.51 -0.12 0.00
CA LYS A 49 13.55 -0.76 0.82
C LYS A 49 14.02 0.12 1.97
N ASP A 50 13.84 1.43 1.87
CA ASP A 50 14.20 2.38 2.90
C ASP A 50 12.97 2.73 3.74
N PRO A 51 12.96 2.36 5.04
CA PRO A 51 11.82 2.66 5.91
C PRO A 51 11.56 4.16 6.08
N LYS A 52 12.58 5.01 5.93
CA LYS A 52 12.45 6.46 6.14
C LYS A 52 11.68 7.17 5.04
N THR A 53 11.72 6.64 3.82
CA THR A 53 11.09 7.24 2.65
C THR A 53 9.71 6.68 2.35
N ALA A 54 9.33 5.59 3.00
CA ALA A 54 7.98 5.03 2.93
C ALA A 54 6.98 5.92 3.70
N ASN A 55 5.69 5.76 3.42
CA ASN A 55 4.63 6.39 4.20
C ASN A 55 3.75 5.37 4.95
N LEU A 56 4.00 4.10 4.74
CA LEU A 56 3.37 3.00 5.47
C LEU A 56 4.41 1.92 5.79
N HIS A 57 4.57 1.62 7.07
CA HIS A 57 5.31 0.44 7.51
C HIS A 57 4.32 -0.70 7.78
N VAL A 58 4.59 -1.85 7.23
CA VAL A 58 3.85 -3.08 7.52
C VAL A 58 4.79 -4.06 8.19
N ILE A 59 4.50 -4.36 9.45
CA ILE A 59 5.27 -5.30 10.26
C ILE A 59 4.47 -6.58 10.40
N VAL A 60 5.04 -7.69 9.96
CA VAL A 60 4.40 -9.00 10.02
C VAL A 60 5.14 -9.89 11.00
N ASN A 61 4.46 -10.30 12.05
CA ASN A 61 4.96 -11.21 13.06
C ASN A 61 4.03 -12.42 13.18
N GLY A 62 4.61 -13.58 13.47
CA GLY A 62 3.86 -14.79 13.68
C GLY A 62 4.30 -15.52 14.94
N GLU A 63 3.38 -16.31 15.48
CA GLU A 63 3.64 -17.24 16.58
C GLU A 63 2.84 -18.52 16.38
N ARG A 64 3.31 -19.59 16.96
CA ARG A 64 2.57 -20.86 16.94
C ARG A 64 1.43 -20.80 17.94
N SER A 65 0.25 -21.25 17.51
CA SER A 65 -0.89 -21.39 18.41
C SER A 65 -0.89 -22.77 19.09
N SER A 66 -1.66 -22.88 20.17
CA SER A 66 -1.76 -24.11 20.96
C SER A 66 -2.37 -25.28 20.18
N ASN A 67 -3.10 -25.04 19.10
CA ASN A 67 -3.73 -26.07 18.26
C ASN A 67 -2.81 -26.59 17.15
N GLY A 68 -1.55 -26.13 17.08
CA GLY A 68 -0.60 -26.47 16.02
C GLY A 68 -0.66 -25.60 14.78
N GLY A 69 -1.58 -24.62 14.72
CA GLY A 69 -1.61 -23.58 13.71
C GLY A 69 -0.71 -22.40 14.04
N GLU A 70 -0.98 -21.27 13.41
CA GLU A 70 -0.20 -20.03 13.58
C GLU A 70 -1.14 -18.86 13.77
N ILE A 71 -0.73 -17.89 14.58
CA ILE A 71 -1.37 -16.58 14.70
C ILE A 71 -0.42 -15.56 14.10
N VAL A 72 -0.87 -14.89 13.05
CA VAL A 72 -0.05 -13.91 12.32
C VAL A 72 -0.66 -12.52 12.47
N THR A 73 0.15 -11.58 12.92
CA THR A 73 -0.26 -10.21 13.17
C THR A 73 0.39 -9.28 12.14
N PHE A 74 -0.43 -8.51 11.47
CA PHE A 74 -0.03 -7.46 10.54
C PHE A 74 -0.27 -6.12 11.22
N ARG A 75 0.80 -5.40 11.50
CA ARG A 75 0.73 -4.03 12.04
C ARG A 75 1.00 -3.05 10.94
N PHE A 76 0.04 -2.17 10.69
CA PHE A 76 0.14 -1.09 9.71
C PHE A 76 0.40 0.20 10.47
N ILE A 77 1.56 0.80 10.26
CA ILE A 77 2.00 2.01 10.94
C ILE A 77 2.20 3.10 9.89
N GLY A 78 1.36 4.14 9.96
CA GLY A 78 1.50 5.31 9.10
C GLY A 78 2.68 6.17 9.55
N ILE A 79 3.48 6.61 8.58
CA ILE A 79 4.58 7.55 8.79
C ILE A 79 4.50 8.65 7.73
N ASN A 80 5.24 9.73 7.93
CA ASN A 80 5.23 10.88 7.03
C ASN A 80 3.80 11.38 6.79
N GLU A 81 3.25 11.27 5.59
CA GLU A 81 1.91 11.74 5.22
C GLU A 81 0.78 11.02 5.99
N PHE A 82 1.04 9.82 6.49
CA PHE A 82 0.06 9.01 7.24
C PHE A 82 0.38 8.92 8.73
N GLU A 83 1.24 9.78 9.25
CA GLU A 83 1.57 9.77 10.68
C GLU A 83 0.31 9.78 11.57
N GLY A 84 0.28 8.87 12.54
CA GLY A 84 -0.85 8.71 13.46
C GLY A 84 -1.98 7.82 12.95
N VAL A 85 -1.90 7.35 11.71
CA VAL A 85 -2.89 6.42 11.13
C VAL A 85 -2.35 5.00 11.22
N ASP A 86 -2.74 4.28 12.26
CA ASP A 86 -2.27 2.92 12.53
C ASP A 86 -3.44 1.95 12.54
N ASN A 87 -3.14 0.69 12.18
CA ASN A 87 -4.11 -0.40 12.22
C ASN A 87 -3.39 -1.71 12.49
N THR A 88 -4.11 -2.68 13.05
CA THR A 88 -3.60 -4.03 13.29
C THR A 88 -4.65 -5.05 12.86
N LEU A 89 -4.22 -5.99 12.05
CA LEU A 89 -5.03 -7.13 11.62
C LEU A 89 -4.35 -8.42 12.04
N THR A 90 -5.12 -9.36 12.56
CA THR A 90 -4.63 -10.67 12.99
C THR A 90 -5.37 -11.76 12.24
N VAL A 91 -4.64 -12.78 11.81
CA VAL A 91 -5.20 -13.94 11.12
C VAL A 91 -4.74 -15.22 11.79
N ASP A 92 -5.69 -16.15 11.97
CA ASP A 92 -5.42 -17.50 12.42
C ASP A 92 -5.20 -18.40 11.21
N ILE A 93 -4.03 -19.01 11.13
CA ILE A 93 -3.72 -20.01 10.11
C ILE A 93 -3.92 -21.38 10.73
N LEU A 94 -4.83 -22.16 10.16
CA LEU A 94 -5.15 -23.50 10.64
C LEU A 94 -3.97 -24.46 10.43
N PRO A 95 -3.82 -25.48 11.30
CA PRO A 95 -2.87 -26.56 11.05
C PRO A 95 -3.09 -27.18 9.67
N ASN A 96 -2.03 -27.62 9.01
CA ASN A 96 -2.07 -28.25 7.69
C ASN A 96 -2.52 -27.34 6.53
N THR A 97 -2.48 -26.02 6.71
CA THR A 97 -2.67 -25.08 5.59
C THR A 97 -1.49 -25.19 4.65
N SER A 98 -1.74 -25.32 3.35
CA SER A 98 -0.67 -25.35 2.33
C SER A 98 0.03 -24.00 2.24
N ASP A 99 1.30 -24.00 1.81
CA ASP A 99 2.07 -22.77 1.62
C ASP A 99 1.40 -21.82 0.62
N ASP A 100 0.79 -22.35 -0.42
CA ASP A 100 0.05 -21.55 -1.41
C ASP A 100 -1.20 -20.89 -0.82
N SER A 101 -1.96 -21.62 -0.01
CA SER A 101 -3.12 -21.05 0.69
C SER A 101 -2.70 -20.01 1.72
N GLU A 102 -1.63 -20.26 2.46
CA GLU A 102 -1.10 -19.33 3.47
C GLU A 102 -0.69 -18.01 2.86
N ARG A 103 0.09 -18.01 1.76
CA ARG A 103 0.51 -16.76 1.11
C ARG A 103 -0.67 -15.97 0.52
N LYS A 104 -1.74 -16.65 0.07
CA LYS A 104 -2.97 -16.01 -0.40
C LYS A 104 -3.74 -15.37 0.76
N PHE A 105 -3.78 -15.99 1.93
CA PHE A 105 -4.34 -15.38 3.12
C PHE A 105 -3.55 -14.14 3.53
N TYR A 106 -2.23 -14.19 3.50
CA TYR A 106 -1.39 -13.03 3.81
C TYR A 106 -1.62 -11.89 2.80
N LEU A 107 -1.73 -12.21 1.53
CA LEU A 107 -2.04 -11.24 0.49
C LEU A 107 -3.38 -10.54 0.75
N ASP A 108 -4.42 -11.29 1.12
CA ASP A 108 -5.74 -10.74 1.41
C ASP A 108 -5.70 -9.79 2.61
N ILE A 109 -5.00 -10.15 3.67
CA ILE A 109 -4.84 -9.30 4.85
C ILE A 109 -4.05 -8.05 4.51
N LEU A 110 -2.97 -8.18 3.76
CA LEU A 110 -2.15 -7.06 3.32
C LEU A 110 -2.96 -6.08 2.46
N LYS A 111 -3.76 -6.59 1.51
CA LYS A 111 -4.65 -5.77 0.68
C LYS A 111 -5.67 -5.00 1.52
N LYS A 112 -6.30 -5.66 2.49
CA LYS A 112 -7.29 -5.03 3.39
C LYS A 112 -6.67 -3.91 4.20
N GLY A 113 -5.50 -4.14 4.78
CA GLY A 113 -4.81 -3.14 5.58
C GLY A 113 -4.34 -1.93 4.77
N VAL A 114 -3.79 -2.16 3.60
CA VAL A 114 -3.30 -1.09 2.71
C VAL A 114 -4.44 -0.27 2.11
N TYR A 115 -5.59 -0.89 1.90
CA TYR A 115 -6.76 -0.23 1.28
C TYR A 115 -7.19 1.05 2.02
N ALA A 116 -7.14 1.04 3.34
CA ALA A 116 -7.46 2.21 4.16
C ALA A 116 -6.56 3.43 3.86
N TYR A 117 -5.32 3.18 3.49
CA TYR A 117 -4.35 4.23 3.12
C TYR A 117 -4.53 4.69 1.67
N ILE A 118 -4.90 3.78 0.78
CA ILE A 118 -5.22 4.11 -0.62
C ILE A 118 -6.40 5.08 -0.69
N ILE A 119 -7.45 4.83 0.08
CA ILE A 119 -8.63 5.70 0.15
C ILE A 119 -8.22 7.11 0.61
N ARG A 120 -7.32 7.22 1.58
CA ARG A 120 -6.85 8.51 2.08
C ARG A 120 -6.07 9.31 1.05
N THR A 121 -5.32 8.66 0.16
CA THR A 121 -4.64 9.34 -0.94
C THR A 121 -5.63 9.89 -1.97
N SER A 122 -6.70 9.16 -2.25
CA SER A 122 -7.75 9.58 -3.18
C SER A 122 -8.56 10.77 -2.66
N ASP A 123 -8.80 10.84 -1.35
CA ASP A 123 -9.58 11.93 -0.74
C ASP A 123 -8.85 13.27 -0.76
N LYS A 124 -7.53 13.28 -0.78
CA LYS A 124 -6.75 14.51 -0.89
C LYS A 124 -6.89 15.19 -2.25
N ASP A 125 -7.20 14.42 -3.29
CA ASP A 125 -7.36 14.94 -4.66
C ASP A 125 -8.76 15.53 -4.92
N ASN A 126 -9.70 15.34 -3.99
CA ASN A 126 -11.09 15.78 -4.10
C ASN A 126 -11.44 17.02 -3.25
N VAL A 127 -10.46 17.64 -2.64
CA VAL A 127 -10.69 18.87 -1.81
C VAL A 127 -10.22 20.10 -2.54
#